data_c973c8b7700a0be2c6ed3e0375dc8ff2
#
_entry.id   c973c8b7700a0be2c6ed3e0375dc8ff2
#
_cell.length_a   1.000
_cell.length_b   1.000
_cell.length_c   1.000
_cell.angle_alpha   90.00
_cell.angle_beta   90.00
_cell.angle_gamma   90.00
#
_symmetry.space_group_name_H-M   'P 1'
#
loop_
_entity.id
_entity.type
_entity.pdbx_description
1 polymer ?
#
loop_
_entity_poly.entity_id
_entity_poly.type
_entity_poly.pdbx_seq_one_letter_code
_entity_poly.pdbx_strand_id
1 'polypeptide(L)'
;MKHLKKSFLSLLAISLFFNANAQKKQTALEFNFGEKVKSNSGTAINKAVEYSDALGYGFDFQSDKNLTFDKKSISAQSPFYFSVKLPEGNYSVEVVLGGDSKAVTTVNAESRRLMLREIKTVEKESKTERFIVNVRTGEFDGNKKIGLKPTEISGLNWDNKLTLEFLGTPNVQSIKITPVSKIKTLFIAGDSTVTDQGSEPWGSWGQFFPNYLTTDVSVANYACSGLALSSFKSGKRLDKILHLMQPGDYLFIEFGHNDEKAKGEGKGAWGQYTALLKEFVSRTREKGGIPVLITPTQRRRFNADGTLEPTHGEFPDAMRKVAAEMKVPLIDVTNMTTAMYESWGDELSKKAFVFYPANTFPNQEKALADNTHFCSFGANEVAKCVVQGIRDLNFDIAKNIKITVANYDPKKPSQPSEWTVPASVRIETTKPDGN
;
A
#
# COMPACT_ATOMS: atom_id res chain seq x y z
N MET A 1 77.03 2.72 39.18
CA MET A 1 76.55 3.50 38.03
C MET A 1 75.28 2.81 37.52
N LYS A 2 74.14 3.44 37.77
CA LYS A 2 72.81 2.86 37.48
C LYS A 2 72.28 3.47 36.23
N HIS A 3 72.01 2.65 35.20
CA HIS A 3 71.31 3.10 33.97
C HIS A 3 69.80 2.99 34.14
N LEU A 4 69.16 4.11 34.11
CA LEU A 4 67.65 4.21 34.08
C LEU A 4 67.19 4.06 32.62
N LYS A 5 66.39 3.00 32.34
CA LYS A 5 65.66 2.84 31.09
C LYS A 5 64.34 3.60 31.20
N LYS A 6 64.14 4.63 30.39
CA LYS A 6 62.85 5.30 30.22
C LYS A 6 62.03 4.53 29.16
N SER A 7 60.93 3.95 29.56
CA SER A 7 59.93 3.39 28.68
C SER A 7 58.98 4.50 28.22
N PHE A 8 58.93 4.74 26.91
CA PHE A 8 57.91 5.63 26.28
C PHE A 8 56.64 4.81 26.04
N LEU A 9 55.57 5.14 26.74
CA LEU A 9 54.22 4.66 26.46
C LEU A 9 53.58 5.61 25.49
N SER A 10 53.48 5.24 24.20
CA SER A 10 52.72 5.97 23.21
C SER A 10 51.23 5.65 23.36
N LEU A 11 50.43 6.57 23.89
CA LEU A 11 48.97 6.55 23.86
C LEU A 11 48.52 6.80 22.43
N LEU A 12 47.97 5.76 21.78
CA LEU A 12 47.28 5.91 20.48
C LEU A 12 45.82 6.39 20.78
N ALA A 13 45.58 7.66 20.63
CA ALA A 13 44.23 8.22 20.70
C ALA A 13 43.49 7.88 19.41
N ILE A 14 42.61 6.87 19.47
CA ILE A 14 41.63 6.57 18.39
C ILE A 14 40.53 7.62 18.50
N SER A 15 40.61 8.66 17.66
CA SER A 15 39.51 9.58 17.46
C SER A 15 38.41 8.93 16.60
N LEU A 16 37.38 8.42 17.25
CA LEU A 16 36.13 8.02 16.62
C LEU A 16 35.43 9.29 16.11
N PHE A 17 35.60 9.60 14.84
CA PHE A 17 34.73 10.56 14.17
C PHE A 17 33.35 9.96 14.00
N PHE A 18 32.46 10.24 14.95
CA PHE A 18 31.05 10.10 14.73
C PHE A 18 30.64 11.19 13.72
N ASN A 19 30.49 10.80 12.45
CA ASN A 19 29.75 11.60 11.48
C ASN A 19 28.25 11.55 11.88
N ALA A 20 27.88 12.38 12.83
CA ALA A 20 26.48 12.70 13.08
C ALA A 20 26.03 13.61 11.93
N ASN A 21 25.57 12.99 10.83
CA ASN A 21 24.68 13.69 9.92
C ASN A 21 23.44 14.06 10.73
N ALA A 22 23.42 15.28 11.27
CA ALA A 22 22.23 15.84 11.88
C ALA A 22 21.16 15.96 10.79
N GLN A 23 20.34 14.93 10.66
CA GLN A 23 19.17 14.96 9.80
C GLN A 23 18.33 16.15 10.26
N LYS A 24 18.29 17.21 9.44
CA LYS A 24 17.48 18.40 9.73
C LYS A 24 16.08 17.92 10.11
N LYS A 25 15.66 18.21 11.35
CA LYS A 25 14.34 17.81 11.85
C LYS A 25 13.31 18.41 10.89
N GLN A 26 12.70 17.58 10.06
CA GLN A 26 11.73 18.03 9.07
C GLN A 26 10.53 18.57 9.83
N THR A 27 10.17 19.82 9.59
CA THR A 27 9.03 20.48 10.21
C THR A 27 7.73 20.00 9.58
N ALA A 28 6.65 20.03 10.33
CA ALA A 28 5.32 19.77 9.78
C ALA A 28 4.99 20.80 8.70
N LEU A 29 4.35 20.34 7.62
CA LEU A 29 3.79 21.17 6.56
C LEU A 29 2.28 21.27 6.78
N GLU A 30 1.72 22.47 6.65
CA GLU A 30 0.27 22.70 6.81
C GLU A 30 -0.22 23.59 5.68
N PHE A 31 -1.33 23.16 5.04
CA PHE A 31 -1.99 23.84 3.94
C PHE A 31 -3.43 24.12 4.34
N ASN A 32 -3.83 25.39 4.32
CA ASN A 32 -5.17 25.84 4.67
C ASN A 32 -5.86 26.39 3.43
N PHE A 33 -7.03 25.86 3.09
CA PHE A 33 -7.74 26.14 1.85
C PHE A 33 -8.92 27.09 2.07
N GLY A 34 -9.13 27.98 1.10
CA GLY A 34 -10.29 28.88 1.02
C GLY A 34 -9.92 30.35 0.80
N GLU A 35 -10.85 31.13 0.26
CA GLU A 35 -10.62 32.53 -0.14
C GLU A 35 -10.15 33.44 1.01
N LYS A 36 -10.62 33.18 2.25
CA LYS A 36 -10.38 34.03 3.41
C LYS A 36 -9.42 33.45 4.44
N VAL A 37 -8.75 32.34 4.13
CA VAL A 37 -7.77 31.76 5.04
C VAL A 37 -6.52 32.64 5.11
N LYS A 38 -5.92 32.70 6.31
CA LYS A 38 -4.70 33.47 6.58
C LYS A 38 -3.57 32.52 6.93
N SER A 39 -2.34 32.88 6.59
CA SER A 39 -1.13 32.12 6.87
C SER A 39 -0.65 32.35 8.32
N ASN A 40 -1.46 31.95 9.29
CA ASN A 40 -1.08 32.10 10.72
C ASN A 40 -0.25 30.92 11.24
N SER A 41 -0.45 29.72 10.68
CA SER A 41 0.20 28.46 11.11
C SER A 41 0.71 27.59 9.95
N GLY A 42 0.50 28.01 8.70
CA GLY A 42 0.82 27.21 7.52
C GLY A 42 0.71 28.01 6.23
N THR A 43 0.69 27.32 5.10
CA THR A 43 0.52 27.91 3.78
C THR A 43 -0.96 28.15 3.47
N ALA A 44 -1.35 29.39 3.25
CA ALA A 44 -2.71 29.73 2.81
C ALA A 44 -2.86 29.51 1.28
N ILE A 45 -3.82 28.71 0.90
CA ILE A 45 -4.17 28.40 -0.49
C ILE A 45 -5.52 29.06 -0.81
N ASN A 46 -5.45 30.31 -1.29
CA ASN A 46 -6.63 31.14 -1.55
C ASN A 46 -7.14 31.06 -2.99
N LYS A 47 -6.38 30.43 -3.86
CA LYS A 47 -6.69 30.19 -5.27
C LYS A 47 -6.01 28.91 -5.75
N ALA A 48 -6.47 28.37 -6.87
CA ALA A 48 -5.83 27.23 -7.50
C ALA A 48 -4.36 27.53 -7.85
N VAL A 49 -3.45 26.64 -7.44
CA VAL A 49 -2.02 26.70 -7.72
C VAL A 49 -1.60 25.32 -8.22
N GLU A 50 -1.15 25.25 -9.47
CA GLU A 50 -0.66 23.99 -10.04
C GLU A 50 0.64 23.54 -9.37
N TYR A 51 0.78 22.23 -9.18
CA TYR A 51 2.01 21.65 -8.61
C TYR A 51 3.21 21.96 -9.51
N SER A 52 4.32 22.32 -8.88
CA SER A 52 5.63 22.36 -9.52
C SER A 52 6.73 21.96 -8.55
N ASP A 53 7.80 21.38 -9.07
CA ASP A 53 8.96 21.01 -8.24
C ASP A 53 9.62 22.20 -7.53
N ALA A 54 9.53 23.37 -8.13
CA ALA A 54 10.08 24.61 -7.57
C ALA A 54 9.25 25.09 -6.38
N LEU A 55 7.91 24.99 -6.46
CA LEU A 55 7.01 25.36 -5.37
C LEU A 55 6.97 24.26 -4.29
N GLY A 56 7.05 23.00 -4.71
CA GLY A 56 7.03 21.84 -3.84
C GLY A 56 5.64 21.42 -3.34
N TYR A 57 4.56 22.04 -3.80
CA TYR A 57 3.17 21.67 -3.51
C TYR A 57 2.23 22.22 -4.57
N GLY A 58 1.00 21.73 -4.60
CA GLY A 58 -0.04 22.26 -5.46
C GLY A 58 -1.03 21.20 -5.94
N PHE A 59 -2.04 21.63 -6.70
CA PHE A 59 -2.98 20.75 -7.36
C PHE A 59 -2.30 20.11 -8.58
N ASP A 60 -2.50 18.80 -8.76
CA ASP A 60 -1.81 18.03 -9.78
C ASP A 60 -2.79 17.49 -10.83
N PHE A 61 -2.29 17.04 -11.96
CA PHE A 61 -3.06 16.42 -13.05
C PHE A 61 -4.18 17.30 -13.58
N GLN A 62 -3.97 18.64 -13.65
CA GLN A 62 -4.93 19.62 -14.13
C GLN A 62 -6.28 19.60 -13.37
N SER A 63 -6.29 19.05 -12.16
CA SER A 63 -7.49 18.96 -11.33
C SER A 63 -7.86 20.28 -10.63
N ASP A 64 -7.00 21.28 -10.71
CA ASP A 64 -7.22 22.65 -10.25
C ASP A 64 -8.46 23.32 -10.90
N LYS A 65 -8.82 22.91 -12.13
CA LYS A 65 -9.96 23.42 -12.88
C LYS A 65 -11.32 23.02 -12.31
N ASN A 66 -11.35 22.00 -11.44
CA ASN A 66 -12.58 21.43 -10.86
C ASN A 66 -12.93 22.04 -9.49
N LEU A 67 -12.12 22.98 -9.00
CA LEU A 67 -12.21 23.50 -7.65
C LEU A 67 -13.12 24.71 -7.52
N THR A 68 -13.89 24.72 -6.45
CA THR A 68 -14.58 25.90 -5.93
C THR A 68 -13.94 26.28 -4.61
N PHE A 69 -13.51 27.54 -4.50
CA PHE A 69 -12.96 28.09 -3.26
C PHE A 69 -14.09 28.74 -2.48
N ASP A 70 -14.41 28.18 -1.32
CA ASP A 70 -15.31 28.74 -0.34
C ASP A 70 -14.53 29.64 0.65
N LYS A 71 -15.18 30.23 1.64
CA LYS A 71 -14.49 31.11 2.60
C LYS A 71 -13.34 30.45 3.33
N LYS A 72 -13.49 29.17 3.73
CA LYS A 72 -12.53 28.41 4.56
C LYS A 72 -12.32 26.97 4.09
N SER A 73 -12.69 26.64 2.87
CA SER A 73 -12.54 25.29 2.30
C SER A 73 -12.46 25.36 0.79
N ILE A 74 -12.10 24.24 0.21
CA ILE A 74 -12.26 23.95 -1.22
C ILE A 74 -13.22 22.79 -1.39
N SER A 75 -14.06 22.87 -2.39
CA SER A 75 -15.00 21.81 -2.79
C SER A 75 -14.86 21.51 -4.28
N ALA A 76 -15.28 20.31 -4.69
CA ALA A 76 -15.30 19.91 -6.08
C ALA A 76 -16.47 18.95 -6.36
N GLN A 77 -16.93 18.92 -7.62
CA GLN A 77 -17.93 17.96 -8.10
C GLN A 77 -17.29 16.73 -8.79
N SER A 78 -15.98 16.74 -8.92
CA SER A 78 -15.18 15.67 -9.50
C SER A 78 -13.89 15.51 -8.70
N PRO A 79 -13.19 14.38 -8.78
CA PRO A 79 -11.96 14.16 -8.05
C PRO A 79 -10.90 15.23 -8.34
N PHE A 80 -10.12 15.56 -7.30
CA PHE A 80 -8.95 16.41 -7.45
C PHE A 80 -7.74 15.82 -6.72
N TYR A 81 -6.56 16.24 -7.14
CA TYR A 81 -5.27 15.80 -6.60
C TYR A 81 -4.52 16.97 -5.99
N PHE A 82 -3.93 16.73 -4.82
CA PHE A 82 -3.01 17.66 -4.19
C PHE A 82 -1.70 16.96 -3.87
N SER A 83 -0.60 17.44 -4.44
CA SER A 83 0.73 16.87 -4.29
C SER A 83 1.64 17.74 -3.44
N VAL A 84 2.49 17.11 -2.65
CA VAL A 84 3.48 17.78 -1.79
C VAL A 84 4.82 17.07 -1.92
N LYS A 85 5.89 17.78 -2.24
CA LYS A 85 7.24 17.24 -2.33
C LYS A 85 7.75 16.85 -0.96
N LEU A 86 8.07 15.57 -0.79
CA LEU A 86 8.52 14.99 0.48
C LEU A 86 9.66 14.00 0.24
N PRO A 87 10.68 13.94 1.10
CA PRO A 87 11.63 12.83 1.10
C PRO A 87 10.98 11.50 1.49
N GLU A 88 11.67 10.41 1.19
CA GLU A 88 11.25 9.08 1.61
C GLU A 88 11.08 9.00 3.12
N GLY A 89 9.97 8.42 3.58
CA GLY A 89 9.68 8.27 5.01
C GLY A 89 8.20 8.01 5.32
N ASN A 90 7.92 7.93 6.60
CA ASN A 90 6.55 7.78 7.10
C ASN A 90 6.01 9.14 7.56
N TYR A 91 4.76 9.43 7.23
CA TYR A 91 4.11 10.70 7.53
C TYR A 91 2.73 10.48 8.14
N SER A 92 2.44 11.22 9.21
CA SER A 92 1.08 11.41 9.68
C SER A 92 0.44 12.52 8.86
N VAL A 93 -0.66 12.20 8.20
CA VAL A 93 -1.49 13.16 7.47
C VAL A 93 -2.77 13.38 8.25
N GLU A 94 -3.02 14.63 8.62
CA GLU A 94 -4.27 15.09 9.20
C GLU A 94 -5.01 15.90 8.15
N VAL A 95 -6.27 15.58 7.92
CA VAL A 95 -7.15 16.34 7.03
C VAL A 95 -8.37 16.84 7.79
N VAL A 96 -8.72 18.11 7.61
CA VAL A 96 -9.97 18.66 8.09
C VAL A 96 -10.95 18.71 6.93
N LEU A 97 -11.99 17.89 7.02
CA LEU A 97 -13.01 17.71 5.99
C LEU A 97 -14.31 18.39 6.39
N GLY A 98 -15.08 18.82 5.37
CA GLY A 98 -16.36 19.53 5.54
C GLY A 98 -16.23 21.04 5.33
N GLY A 99 -17.32 21.75 5.47
CA GLY A 99 -17.41 23.20 5.17
C GLY A 99 -18.86 23.68 5.11
N ASP A 100 -19.11 24.67 4.26
CA ASP A 100 -20.43 25.33 4.16
C ASP A 100 -21.52 24.44 3.50
N SER A 101 -21.18 23.28 2.95
CA SER A 101 -22.12 22.32 2.33
C SER A 101 -21.90 20.90 2.83
N LYS A 102 -22.93 20.07 2.70
CA LYS A 102 -22.79 18.61 2.94
C LYS A 102 -21.81 17.99 1.94
N ALA A 103 -21.00 17.04 2.40
CA ALA A 103 -20.01 16.39 1.59
C ALA A 103 -19.86 14.89 1.93
N VAL A 104 -19.36 14.12 0.96
CA VAL A 104 -18.87 12.76 1.16
C VAL A 104 -17.48 12.68 0.55
N THR A 105 -16.47 12.59 1.39
CA THR A 105 -15.07 12.63 0.94
C THR A 105 -14.40 11.28 1.18
N THR A 106 -13.86 10.71 0.11
CA THR A 106 -12.93 9.58 0.17
C THR A 106 -11.53 10.10 -0.13
N VAL A 107 -10.52 9.63 0.59
CA VAL A 107 -9.12 10.04 0.39
C VAL A 107 -8.27 8.82 0.05
N ASN A 108 -7.68 8.86 -1.13
CA ASN A 108 -6.60 7.97 -1.53
C ASN A 108 -5.24 8.68 -1.41
N ALA A 109 -4.19 7.91 -1.22
CA ALA A 109 -2.82 8.39 -1.31
C ALA A 109 -2.05 7.60 -2.38
N GLU A 110 -1.15 8.28 -3.11
CA GLU A 110 -0.30 7.66 -4.11
C GLU A 110 -1.12 6.93 -5.20
N SER A 111 -0.72 5.73 -5.59
CA SER A 111 -1.46 4.90 -6.54
C SER A 111 -2.74 4.32 -5.90
N ARG A 112 -3.71 5.18 -5.66
CA ARG A 112 -5.07 4.82 -5.21
C ARG A 112 -5.12 4.02 -3.89
N ARG A 113 -4.13 4.20 -3.01
CA ARG A 113 -4.11 3.58 -1.69
C ARG A 113 -5.20 4.18 -0.81
N LEU A 114 -6.23 3.41 -0.46
CA LEU A 114 -7.38 3.89 0.31
C LEU A 114 -6.97 4.21 1.75
N MET A 115 -7.05 5.47 2.13
CA MET A 115 -6.72 5.94 3.47
C MET A 115 -7.96 6.27 4.30
N LEU A 116 -8.92 6.97 3.72
CA LEU A 116 -10.20 7.32 4.35
C LEU A 116 -11.35 6.98 3.41
N ARG A 117 -12.34 6.26 3.91
CA ARG A 117 -13.49 5.82 3.14
C ARG A 117 -14.74 6.62 3.51
N GLU A 118 -15.30 7.35 2.54
CA GLU A 118 -16.64 7.95 2.56
C GLU A 118 -16.97 8.73 3.85
N ILE A 119 -16.05 9.64 4.24
CA ILE A 119 -16.28 10.52 5.40
C ILE A 119 -17.41 11.49 5.07
N LYS A 120 -18.52 11.35 5.78
CA LYS A 120 -19.74 12.17 5.59
C LYS A 120 -19.69 13.35 6.53
N THR A 121 -19.93 14.56 6.01
CA THR A 121 -20.11 15.78 6.78
C THR A 121 -21.43 16.45 6.38
N VAL A 122 -22.13 17.03 7.34
CA VAL A 122 -23.30 17.88 7.09
C VAL A 122 -22.88 19.33 6.90
N GLU A 123 -23.79 20.18 6.49
CA GLU A 123 -23.55 21.63 6.34
C GLU A 123 -22.96 22.23 7.62
N LYS A 124 -21.89 23.00 7.50
CA LYS A 124 -21.14 23.66 8.59
C LYS A 124 -20.48 22.70 9.61
N GLU A 125 -20.46 21.40 9.33
CA GLU A 125 -19.70 20.43 10.11
C GLU A 125 -18.25 20.36 9.61
N SER A 126 -17.32 20.15 10.54
CA SER A 126 -15.93 19.81 10.24
C SER A 126 -15.54 18.54 10.98
N LYS A 127 -14.89 17.61 10.26
CA LYS A 127 -14.32 16.38 10.83
C LYS A 127 -12.83 16.37 10.61
N THR A 128 -12.09 16.08 11.66
CA THR A 128 -10.64 15.87 11.58
C THR A 128 -10.35 14.39 11.53
N GLU A 129 -9.74 13.97 10.42
CA GLU A 129 -9.33 12.58 10.20
C GLU A 129 -7.81 12.48 10.09
N ARG A 130 -7.26 11.33 10.50
CA ARG A 130 -5.81 11.07 10.46
C ARG A 130 -5.52 9.69 9.90
N PHE A 131 -4.42 9.62 9.13
CA PHE A 131 -3.86 8.36 8.65
C PHE A 131 -2.34 8.45 8.55
N ILE A 132 -1.69 7.31 8.44
CA ILE A 132 -0.25 7.22 8.19
C ILE A 132 -0.03 6.79 6.75
N VAL A 133 0.88 7.48 6.06
CA VAL A 133 1.29 7.15 4.70
C VAL A 133 2.81 6.96 4.63
N ASN A 134 3.24 5.98 3.84
CA ASN A 134 4.63 5.77 3.49
C ASN A 134 4.89 6.36 2.09
N VAL A 135 5.83 7.31 2.01
CA VAL A 135 6.38 7.86 0.77
C VAL A 135 7.71 7.16 0.52
N ARG A 136 7.95 6.67 -0.69
CA ARG A 136 9.13 5.87 -1.02
C ARG A 136 9.70 6.21 -2.39
N THR A 137 10.99 6.06 -2.53
CA THR A 137 11.72 6.22 -3.79
C THR A 137 12.33 4.90 -4.25
N GLY A 138 12.82 4.83 -5.47
CA GLY A 138 13.51 3.64 -5.97
C GLY A 138 14.94 3.48 -5.47
N GLU A 139 15.52 4.49 -4.82
CA GLU A 139 16.92 4.52 -4.40
C GLU A 139 17.11 4.08 -2.94
N PHE A 140 18.27 3.51 -2.61
CA PHE A 140 18.64 3.15 -1.23
C PHE A 140 20.16 2.93 -1.13
N ASP A 141 20.70 3.01 0.09
CA ASP A 141 22.10 2.68 0.43
C ASP A 141 23.09 3.31 -0.57
N GLY A 142 23.07 4.62 -0.66
CA GLY A 142 23.92 5.40 -1.56
C GLY A 142 23.37 5.42 -2.99
N ASN A 143 23.92 4.58 -3.87
CA ASN A 143 23.57 4.57 -5.29
C ASN A 143 22.81 3.32 -5.74
N LYS A 144 22.38 2.45 -4.81
CA LYS A 144 21.60 1.27 -5.16
C LYS A 144 20.18 1.67 -5.55
N LYS A 145 19.64 0.98 -6.55
CA LYS A 145 18.26 1.17 -7.02
C LYS A 145 17.55 -0.17 -7.12
N ILE A 146 16.26 -0.15 -6.83
CA ILE A 146 15.39 -1.29 -7.14
C ILE A 146 15.08 -1.29 -8.64
N GLY A 147 14.80 -2.48 -9.18
CA GLY A 147 14.30 -2.63 -10.55
C GLY A 147 12.85 -2.18 -10.64
N LEU A 148 12.61 -0.95 -11.08
CA LEU A 148 11.27 -0.44 -11.39
C LEU A 148 10.87 -0.79 -12.82
N LYS A 149 9.62 -1.20 -13.01
CA LYS A 149 9.02 -1.36 -14.34
C LYS A 149 8.62 0.00 -14.92
N PRO A 150 8.47 0.13 -16.24
CA PRO A 150 8.02 1.39 -16.87
C PRO A 150 6.72 1.92 -16.27
N THR A 151 5.75 1.05 -15.97
CA THR A 151 4.46 1.39 -15.33
C THR A 151 4.62 1.91 -13.90
N GLU A 152 5.67 1.54 -13.19
CA GLU A 152 5.97 2.05 -11.84
C GLU A 152 6.69 3.41 -11.91
N ILE A 153 7.54 3.61 -12.91
CA ILE A 153 8.27 4.89 -13.12
C ILE A 153 7.27 6.02 -13.45
N SER A 154 6.23 5.71 -14.23
CA SER A 154 5.15 6.66 -14.54
C SER A 154 4.05 6.70 -13.47
N GLY A 155 4.13 5.85 -12.44
CA GLY A 155 3.18 5.78 -11.34
C GLY A 155 3.48 6.79 -10.23
N LEU A 156 2.68 6.75 -9.17
CA LEU A 156 2.75 7.69 -8.04
C LEU A 156 3.46 7.12 -6.80
N ASN A 157 3.94 5.88 -6.85
CA ASN A 157 4.44 5.22 -5.63
C ASN A 157 5.94 5.40 -5.38
N TRP A 158 6.72 5.83 -6.39
CA TRP A 158 8.17 5.76 -6.36
C TRP A 158 8.83 7.10 -6.72
N ASP A 159 8.14 8.18 -6.46
CA ASP A 159 8.63 9.53 -6.67
C ASP A 159 9.01 10.23 -5.34
N ASN A 160 9.31 11.52 -5.39
CA ASN A 160 9.71 12.31 -4.24
C ASN A 160 8.58 13.22 -3.73
N LYS A 161 7.34 12.82 -3.91
CA LYS A 161 6.17 13.58 -3.44
C LYS A 161 5.10 12.65 -2.87
N LEU A 162 4.27 13.19 -1.99
CA LEU A 162 3.00 12.60 -1.58
C LEU A 162 1.90 13.18 -2.45
N THR A 163 1.18 12.34 -3.15
CA THR A 163 -0.02 12.72 -3.90
C THR A 163 -1.26 12.21 -3.18
N LEU A 164 -2.19 13.11 -2.85
CA LEU A 164 -3.49 12.80 -2.28
C LEU A 164 -4.57 12.99 -3.35
N GLU A 165 -5.46 12.02 -3.49
CA GLU A 165 -6.64 12.07 -4.35
C GLU A 165 -7.88 12.18 -3.47
N PHE A 166 -8.70 13.20 -3.70
CA PHE A 166 -9.96 13.43 -3.01
C PHE A 166 -11.12 13.13 -3.95
N LEU A 167 -11.96 12.15 -3.55
CA LEU A 167 -13.02 11.60 -4.39
C LEU A 167 -14.41 11.81 -3.76
N GLY A 168 -15.45 11.60 -4.57
CA GLY A 168 -16.84 11.80 -4.20
C GLY A 168 -17.28 13.25 -4.43
N THR A 169 -17.85 13.86 -3.40
CA THR A 169 -18.15 15.30 -3.36
C THR A 169 -17.28 15.95 -2.29
N PRO A 170 -15.96 16.01 -2.50
CA PRO A 170 -15.03 16.39 -1.46
C PRO A 170 -15.18 17.84 -1.04
N ASN A 171 -15.01 18.09 0.27
CA ASN A 171 -14.89 19.41 0.84
C ASN A 171 -13.75 19.40 1.88
N VAL A 172 -12.69 20.19 1.65
CA VAL A 172 -11.44 20.13 2.40
C VAL A 172 -11.05 21.51 2.91
N GLN A 173 -10.81 21.62 4.23
CA GLN A 173 -10.40 22.86 4.87
C GLN A 173 -8.88 22.95 5.03
N SER A 174 -8.24 21.84 5.43
CA SER A 174 -6.79 21.84 5.61
C SER A 174 -6.18 20.43 5.45
N ILE A 175 -4.90 20.42 5.16
CA ILE A 175 -4.03 19.23 5.14
C ILE A 175 -2.81 19.56 5.98
N LYS A 176 -2.50 18.73 6.98
CA LYS A 176 -1.27 18.83 7.77
C LYS A 176 -0.48 17.54 7.67
N ILE A 177 0.78 17.65 7.29
CA ILE A 177 1.69 16.52 7.06
C ILE A 177 2.84 16.61 8.05
N THR A 178 3.00 15.61 8.89
CA THR A 178 4.01 15.57 9.95
C THR A 178 4.87 14.33 9.80
N PRO A 179 6.20 14.45 9.71
CA PRO A 179 7.10 13.28 9.68
C PRO A 179 6.96 12.44 10.96
N VAL A 180 6.98 11.10 10.81
CA VAL A 180 6.90 10.16 11.91
C VAL A 180 8.11 9.24 11.87
N SER A 181 9.01 9.32 12.85
CA SER A 181 10.25 8.54 12.89
C SER A 181 10.18 7.29 13.76
N LYS A 182 9.25 7.22 14.70
CA LYS A 182 9.12 6.11 15.66
C LYS A 182 7.78 5.42 15.48
N ILE A 183 7.62 4.69 14.37
CA ILE A 183 6.42 3.95 14.05
C ILE A 183 6.82 2.61 13.45
N LYS A 184 6.11 1.55 13.80
CA LYS A 184 6.27 0.26 13.15
C LYS A 184 5.89 0.35 11.69
N THR A 185 6.72 -0.25 10.82
CA THR A 185 6.42 -0.34 9.40
C THR A 185 6.06 -1.78 9.04
N LEU A 186 4.95 -1.94 8.36
CA LEU A 186 4.53 -3.18 7.75
C LEU A 186 4.90 -3.12 6.28
N PHE A 187 5.97 -3.79 5.91
CA PHE A 187 6.37 -3.98 4.52
C PHE A 187 5.55 -5.10 3.89
N ILE A 188 5.18 -4.93 2.63
CA ILE A 188 4.47 -5.95 1.86
C ILE A 188 5.28 -6.30 0.63
N ALA A 189 5.55 -7.59 0.44
CA ALA A 189 6.17 -8.17 -0.75
C ALA A 189 5.15 -9.06 -1.47
N GLY A 190 4.97 -8.87 -2.76
CA GLY A 190 3.96 -9.60 -3.51
C GLY A 190 3.92 -9.23 -5.00
N ASP A 191 2.88 -9.70 -5.64
CA ASP A 191 2.63 -9.55 -7.08
C ASP A 191 1.43 -8.64 -7.41
N SER A 192 0.75 -8.91 -8.54
CA SER A 192 -0.39 -8.09 -9.02
C SER A 192 -1.64 -8.17 -8.15
N THR A 193 -1.76 -9.18 -7.29
CA THR A 193 -2.90 -9.32 -6.37
C THR A 193 -2.70 -8.53 -5.07
N VAL A 194 -1.48 -8.01 -4.87
CA VAL A 194 -1.01 -7.34 -3.64
C VAL A 194 -0.67 -5.87 -3.85
N THR A 195 -0.17 -5.49 -5.03
CA THR A 195 0.39 -4.15 -5.33
C THR A 195 -0.64 -3.03 -5.20
N ASP A 196 -0.17 -1.78 -5.17
CA ASP A 196 -1.04 -0.61 -5.35
C ASP A 196 -1.27 -0.41 -6.85
N GLN A 197 -2.41 -0.84 -7.38
CA GLN A 197 -2.78 -0.66 -8.79
C GLN A 197 -3.04 0.82 -9.09
N GLY A 198 -2.36 1.35 -10.11
CA GLY A 198 -2.36 2.78 -10.42
C GLY A 198 -3.66 3.29 -11.05
N SER A 199 -4.49 2.42 -11.62
CA SER A 199 -5.64 2.81 -12.44
C SER A 199 -6.82 1.85 -12.27
N GLU A 200 -8.04 2.38 -12.42
CA GLU A 200 -9.25 1.57 -12.60
C GLU A 200 -9.19 0.81 -13.95
N PRO A 201 -9.80 -0.37 -14.06
CA PRO A 201 -10.64 -1.02 -13.05
C PRO A 201 -9.88 -1.97 -12.12
N TRP A 202 -8.56 -1.98 -12.16
CA TRP A 202 -7.71 -2.91 -11.40
C TRP A 202 -7.59 -2.51 -9.93
N GLY A 203 -7.65 -3.49 -9.05
CA GLY A 203 -7.45 -3.32 -7.62
C GLY A 203 -6.68 -4.50 -7.01
N SER A 204 -6.01 -4.31 -5.89
CA SER A 204 -5.31 -5.36 -5.16
C SER A 204 -5.41 -5.11 -3.66
N TRP A 205 -5.37 -6.16 -2.83
CA TRP A 205 -5.70 -6.03 -1.42
C TRP A 205 -4.75 -5.09 -0.64
N GLY A 206 -3.49 -5.02 -1.03
CA GLY A 206 -2.51 -4.19 -0.32
C GLY A 206 -2.84 -2.70 -0.37
N GLN A 207 -3.53 -2.22 -1.42
CA GLN A 207 -3.94 -0.81 -1.52
C GLN A 207 -5.18 -0.47 -0.67
N PHE A 208 -6.01 -1.45 -0.28
CA PHE A 208 -7.18 -1.24 0.58
C PHE A 208 -6.89 -1.51 2.07
N PHE A 209 -5.84 -2.28 2.35
CA PHE A 209 -5.46 -2.69 3.69
C PHE A 209 -5.19 -1.51 4.66
N PRO A 210 -4.51 -0.40 4.28
CA PRO A 210 -4.24 0.72 5.18
C PRO A 210 -5.50 1.35 5.77
N ASN A 211 -6.64 1.33 5.07
CA ASN A 211 -7.89 1.88 5.58
C ASN A 211 -8.39 1.20 6.87
N TYR A 212 -7.95 -0.02 7.14
CA TYR A 212 -8.35 -0.79 8.32
C TYR A 212 -7.47 -0.55 9.55
N LEU A 213 -6.36 0.18 9.40
CA LEU A 213 -5.35 0.32 10.44
C LEU A 213 -5.46 1.65 11.19
N THR A 214 -5.02 1.64 12.45
CA THR A 214 -4.85 2.85 13.26
C THR A 214 -3.64 3.66 12.79
N THR A 215 -3.40 4.81 13.42
CA THR A 215 -2.26 5.68 13.14
C THR A 215 -0.95 5.27 13.85
N ASP A 216 -0.87 4.03 14.34
CA ASP A 216 0.30 3.52 15.06
C ASP A 216 1.17 2.56 14.21
N VAL A 217 0.80 2.36 12.95
CA VAL A 217 1.52 1.53 12.00
C VAL A 217 1.48 2.15 10.60
N SER A 218 2.60 2.06 9.89
CA SER A 218 2.72 2.47 8.49
C SER A 218 2.74 1.25 7.58
N VAL A 219 2.13 1.34 6.40
CA VAL A 219 2.17 0.29 5.37
C VAL A 219 3.04 0.74 4.20
N ALA A 220 4.09 -0.02 3.91
CA ALA A 220 5.01 0.18 2.79
C ALA A 220 4.87 -0.98 1.80
N ASN A 221 4.05 -0.82 0.76
CA ASN A 221 3.76 -1.85 -0.22
C ASN A 221 4.80 -1.87 -1.34
N TYR A 222 5.68 -2.88 -1.35
CA TYR A 222 6.75 -3.08 -2.34
C TYR A 222 6.37 -4.07 -3.44
N ALA A 223 5.15 -4.60 -3.41
CA ALA A 223 4.63 -5.50 -4.43
C ALA A 223 4.57 -4.84 -5.80
N CYS A 224 4.65 -5.64 -6.85
CA CYS A 224 4.51 -5.17 -8.23
C CYS A 224 3.94 -6.28 -9.11
N SER A 225 3.06 -5.90 -10.03
CA SER A 225 2.43 -6.81 -10.99
C SER A 225 3.48 -7.64 -11.74
N GLY A 226 3.24 -8.95 -11.88
CA GLY A 226 4.09 -9.86 -12.61
C GLY A 226 5.36 -10.34 -11.90
N LEU A 227 5.60 -9.95 -10.64
CA LEU A 227 6.76 -10.44 -9.90
C LEU A 227 6.51 -11.82 -9.27
N ALA A 228 7.52 -12.67 -9.35
CA ALA A 228 7.72 -13.87 -8.56
C ALA A 228 8.74 -13.57 -7.43
N LEU A 229 8.90 -14.44 -6.44
CA LEU A 229 9.93 -14.32 -5.41
C LEU A 229 11.32 -14.08 -6.01
N SER A 230 11.66 -14.80 -7.09
CA SER A 230 12.96 -14.69 -7.76
C SER A 230 13.18 -13.31 -8.38
N SER A 231 12.19 -12.77 -9.09
CA SER A 231 12.29 -11.45 -9.73
C SER A 231 12.17 -10.30 -8.71
N PHE A 232 11.41 -10.46 -7.64
CA PHE A 232 11.37 -9.52 -6.52
C PHE A 232 12.75 -9.38 -5.87
N LYS A 233 13.42 -10.51 -5.63
CA LYS A 233 14.79 -10.57 -5.09
C LYS A 233 15.81 -9.97 -6.08
N SER A 234 15.84 -10.43 -7.32
CA SER A 234 16.79 -9.93 -8.32
C SER A 234 16.61 -8.44 -8.64
N GLY A 235 15.38 -7.93 -8.54
CA GLY A 235 15.05 -6.51 -8.58
C GLY A 235 15.45 -5.72 -7.33
N LYS A 236 16.17 -6.33 -6.37
CA LYS A 236 16.67 -5.72 -5.13
C LYS A 236 15.59 -5.12 -4.22
N ARG A 237 14.31 -5.51 -4.39
CA ARG A 237 13.22 -5.00 -3.55
C ARG A 237 13.33 -5.51 -2.11
N LEU A 238 13.67 -6.79 -1.94
CA LEU A 238 13.96 -7.35 -0.62
C LEU A 238 15.15 -6.63 0.03
N ASP A 239 16.23 -6.35 -0.71
CA ASP A 239 17.40 -5.67 -0.17
C ASP A 239 17.06 -4.26 0.33
N LYS A 240 16.23 -3.52 -0.41
CA LYS A 240 15.76 -2.20 0.04
C LYS A 240 14.87 -2.31 1.29
N ILE A 241 13.93 -3.25 1.33
CA ILE A 241 13.12 -3.50 2.53
C ILE A 241 14.02 -3.74 3.74
N LEU A 242 14.99 -4.65 3.61
CA LEU A 242 15.91 -5.02 4.70
C LEU A 242 16.88 -3.89 5.08
N HIS A 243 17.17 -2.96 4.15
CA HIS A 243 17.94 -1.74 4.46
C HIS A 243 17.14 -0.78 5.35
N LEU A 244 15.85 -0.63 5.11
CA LEU A 244 14.97 0.29 5.84
C LEU A 244 14.40 -0.32 7.12
N MET A 245 14.30 -1.63 7.18
CA MET A 245 13.66 -2.39 8.27
C MET A 245 14.32 -2.13 9.61
N GLN A 246 13.48 -1.88 10.62
CA GLN A 246 13.88 -1.79 12.03
C GLN A 246 13.41 -3.02 12.81
N PRO A 247 14.06 -3.36 13.92
CA PRO A 247 13.59 -4.45 14.79
C PRO A 247 12.13 -4.24 15.21
N GLY A 248 11.31 -5.28 15.03
CA GLY A 248 9.87 -5.27 15.31
C GLY A 248 8.99 -4.81 14.17
N ASP A 249 9.56 -4.42 13.02
CA ASP A 249 8.81 -4.22 11.78
C ASP A 249 8.31 -5.56 11.22
N TYR A 250 7.32 -5.53 10.36
CA TYR A 250 6.75 -6.71 9.73
C TYR A 250 7.13 -6.80 8.25
N LEU A 251 7.29 -8.02 7.74
CA LEU A 251 7.30 -8.31 6.31
C LEU A 251 6.22 -9.34 5.98
N PHE A 252 5.16 -8.88 5.31
CA PHE A 252 4.12 -9.74 4.74
C PHE A 252 4.55 -10.20 3.36
N ILE A 253 4.48 -11.51 3.10
CA ILE A 253 5.02 -12.16 1.90
C ILE A 253 3.90 -12.96 1.25
N GLU A 254 3.39 -12.49 0.12
CA GLU A 254 2.40 -13.20 -0.71
C GLU A 254 2.92 -13.34 -2.14
N PHE A 255 3.19 -14.58 -2.55
CA PHE A 255 3.59 -14.92 -3.91
C PHE A 255 3.04 -16.30 -4.28
N GLY A 256 2.98 -16.58 -5.58
CA GLY A 256 2.52 -17.87 -6.13
C GLY A 256 2.13 -17.74 -7.59
N HIS A 257 1.28 -16.78 -7.93
CA HIS A 257 0.72 -16.58 -9.28
C HIS A 257 1.74 -16.54 -10.40
N ASN A 258 2.95 -16.06 -10.14
CA ASN A 258 4.02 -15.97 -11.14
C ASN A 258 5.13 -16.98 -10.89
N ASP A 259 5.30 -17.45 -9.66
CA ASP A 259 6.28 -18.49 -9.33
C ASP A 259 5.94 -19.82 -10.01
N GLU A 260 4.66 -20.16 -10.12
CA GLU A 260 4.16 -21.37 -10.78
C GLU A 260 4.45 -21.44 -12.30
N LYS A 261 4.78 -20.29 -12.92
CA LYS A 261 5.15 -20.21 -14.32
C LYS A 261 6.60 -20.64 -14.59
N ALA A 262 7.43 -20.65 -13.55
CA ALA A 262 8.82 -21.06 -13.67
C ALA A 262 8.91 -22.56 -13.96
N LYS A 263 9.53 -22.93 -15.08
CA LYS A 263 9.71 -24.32 -15.53
C LYS A 263 11.19 -24.71 -15.55
N GLY A 264 11.47 -26.00 -15.45
CA GLY A 264 12.82 -26.57 -15.50
C GLY A 264 13.24 -27.20 -14.17
N GLU A 265 14.43 -27.79 -14.18
CA GLU A 265 15.01 -28.47 -13.01
C GLU A 265 15.18 -27.52 -11.83
N GLY A 266 14.85 -27.98 -10.62
CA GLY A 266 14.91 -27.20 -9.40
C GLY A 266 13.86 -26.10 -9.26
N LYS A 267 12.98 -25.89 -10.27
CA LYS A 267 11.84 -24.98 -10.20
C LYS A 267 10.64 -25.64 -9.51
N GLY A 268 9.54 -24.90 -9.42
CA GLY A 268 8.29 -25.40 -8.84
C GLY A 268 8.18 -25.17 -7.33
N ALA A 269 7.05 -25.64 -6.77
CA ALA A 269 6.63 -25.41 -5.41
C ALA A 269 7.63 -25.91 -4.36
N TRP A 270 8.11 -27.14 -4.54
CA TRP A 270 9.03 -27.81 -3.60
C TRP A 270 10.54 -27.55 -3.87
N GLY A 271 10.83 -26.80 -4.93
CA GLY A 271 12.19 -26.40 -5.33
C GLY A 271 12.48 -24.93 -5.00
N GLN A 272 12.64 -24.13 -6.06
CA GLN A 272 13.00 -22.70 -5.93
C GLN A 272 12.05 -21.91 -5.06
N TYR A 273 10.74 -22.18 -5.11
CA TYR A 273 9.75 -21.42 -4.35
C TYR A 273 9.96 -21.58 -2.84
N THR A 274 10.02 -22.80 -2.32
CA THR A 274 10.28 -23.05 -0.89
C THR A 274 11.65 -22.54 -0.47
N ALA A 275 12.67 -22.67 -1.30
CA ALA A 275 14.01 -22.16 -1.00
C ALA A 275 14.01 -20.63 -0.83
N LEU A 276 13.35 -19.91 -1.72
CA LEU A 276 13.24 -18.45 -1.64
C LEU A 276 12.37 -18.00 -0.48
N LEU A 277 11.25 -18.66 -0.18
CA LEU A 277 10.47 -18.36 1.02
C LEU A 277 11.30 -18.46 2.29
N LYS A 278 12.07 -19.57 2.44
CA LYS A 278 12.98 -19.76 3.59
C LYS A 278 14.04 -18.65 3.66
N GLU A 279 14.59 -18.22 2.52
CA GLU A 279 15.55 -17.11 2.47
C GLU A 279 14.92 -15.80 2.94
N PHE A 280 13.73 -15.44 2.41
CA PHE A 280 13.03 -14.20 2.80
C PHE A 280 12.75 -14.18 4.30
N VAL A 281 12.27 -15.28 4.84
CA VAL A 281 12.00 -15.45 6.27
C VAL A 281 13.28 -15.26 7.09
N SER A 282 14.36 -15.97 6.73
CA SER A 282 15.64 -15.90 7.48
C SER A 282 16.23 -14.50 7.47
N ARG A 283 16.32 -13.89 6.29
CA ARG A 283 16.87 -12.54 6.14
C ARG A 283 16.04 -11.47 6.87
N THR A 284 14.71 -11.63 6.91
CA THR A 284 13.84 -10.75 7.71
C THR A 284 14.15 -10.86 9.19
N ARG A 285 14.30 -12.09 9.70
CA ARG A 285 14.63 -12.33 11.11
C ARG A 285 16.04 -11.83 11.49
N GLU A 286 17.00 -11.94 10.59
CA GLU A 286 18.36 -11.39 10.78
C GLU A 286 18.35 -9.87 11.01
N LYS A 287 17.34 -9.15 10.48
CA LYS A 287 17.12 -7.73 10.72
C LYS A 287 16.26 -7.42 11.96
N GLY A 288 15.86 -8.44 12.72
CA GLY A 288 14.94 -8.30 13.84
C GLY A 288 13.49 -8.07 13.41
N GLY A 289 13.19 -8.23 12.12
CA GLY A 289 11.84 -8.12 11.58
C GLY A 289 11.02 -9.40 11.81
N ILE A 290 9.70 -9.26 11.69
CA ILE A 290 8.71 -10.33 11.88
C ILE A 290 8.15 -10.73 10.52
N PRO A 291 8.57 -11.87 9.93
CA PRO A 291 8.00 -12.35 8.68
C PRO A 291 6.61 -12.97 8.91
N VAL A 292 5.70 -12.74 7.98
CA VAL A 292 4.37 -13.36 7.92
C VAL A 292 4.16 -13.87 6.51
N LEU A 293 3.86 -15.16 6.36
CA LEU A 293 3.54 -15.74 5.06
C LEU A 293 2.03 -15.62 4.81
N ILE A 294 1.67 -15.32 3.56
CA ILE A 294 0.30 -15.22 3.12
C ILE A 294 0.17 -16.09 1.87
N THR A 295 -0.69 -17.12 1.91
CA THR A 295 -0.90 -17.96 0.74
C THR A 295 -1.54 -17.14 -0.40
N PRO A 296 -1.24 -17.43 -1.69
CA PRO A 296 -1.78 -16.67 -2.81
C PRO A 296 -3.31 -16.69 -2.82
N THR A 297 -3.92 -15.58 -3.24
CA THR A 297 -5.37 -15.53 -3.46
C THR A 297 -5.78 -16.55 -4.51
N GLN A 298 -6.95 -17.19 -4.34
CA GLN A 298 -7.45 -18.13 -5.33
C GLN A 298 -7.83 -17.43 -6.64
N ARG A 299 -7.70 -18.12 -7.79
CA ARG A 299 -8.30 -17.68 -9.05
C ARG A 299 -9.77 -18.06 -9.08
N ARG A 300 -10.56 -17.23 -9.76
CA ARG A 300 -11.98 -17.49 -9.99
C ARG A 300 -12.13 -18.49 -11.15
N ARG A 301 -12.08 -19.79 -10.83
CA ARG A 301 -12.30 -20.87 -11.77
C ARG A 301 -13.17 -21.95 -11.13
N PHE A 302 -14.42 -21.99 -11.57
CA PHE A 302 -15.41 -22.89 -11.02
C PHE A 302 -15.48 -24.20 -11.79
N ASN A 303 -15.65 -25.30 -11.06
CA ASN A 303 -16.08 -26.58 -11.54
C ASN A 303 -17.59 -26.59 -11.78
N ALA A 304 -18.09 -27.58 -12.51
CA ALA A 304 -19.52 -27.72 -12.81
C ALA A 304 -20.40 -27.92 -11.57
N ASP A 305 -19.85 -28.39 -10.46
CA ASP A 305 -20.52 -28.60 -9.19
C ASP A 305 -20.55 -27.35 -8.27
N GLY A 306 -19.98 -26.22 -8.76
CA GLY A 306 -19.94 -24.97 -8.03
C GLY A 306 -18.77 -24.82 -7.05
N THR A 307 -17.87 -25.81 -6.98
CA THR A 307 -16.61 -25.69 -6.24
C THR A 307 -15.52 -25.00 -7.07
N LEU A 308 -14.49 -24.49 -6.42
CA LEU A 308 -13.36 -23.90 -7.14
C LEU A 308 -12.30 -24.95 -7.50
N GLU A 309 -11.74 -24.81 -8.71
CA GLU A 309 -10.57 -25.56 -9.14
C GLU A 309 -9.32 -25.05 -8.38
N PRO A 310 -8.48 -25.94 -7.82
CA PRO A 310 -7.26 -25.56 -7.15
C PRO A 310 -6.17 -25.17 -8.16
N THR A 311 -6.25 -23.94 -8.71
CA THR A 311 -5.41 -23.50 -9.85
C THR A 311 -3.96 -23.26 -9.53
N HIS A 312 -3.57 -23.18 -8.24
CA HIS A 312 -2.19 -22.96 -7.79
C HIS A 312 -1.41 -24.27 -7.57
N GLY A 313 -2.01 -25.44 -7.84
CA GLY A 313 -1.36 -26.72 -7.59
C GLY A 313 -0.79 -26.81 -6.16
N GLU A 314 0.47 -27.19 -6.04
CA GLU A 314 1.13 -27.43 -4.75
C GLU A 314 1.70 -26.16 -4.07
N PHE A 315 1.63 -24.98 -4.68
CA PHE A 315 2.26 -23.75 -4.14
C PHE A 315 1.71 -23.32 -2.78
N PRO A 316 0.39 -23.33 -2.52
CA PRO A 316 -0.14 -23.04 -1.18
C PRO A 316 0.33 -24.05 -0.13
N ASP A 317 0.38 -25.34 -0.45
CA ASP A 317 0.83 -26.40 0.47
C ASP A 317 2.32 -26.28 0.77
N ALA A 318 3.11 -25.92 -0.22
CA ALA A 318 4.54 -25.66 -0.06
C ALA A 318 4.78 -24.46 0.89
N MET A 319 3.98 -23.40 0.79
CA MET A 319 4.06 -22.26 1.72
C MET A 319 3.61 -22.65 3.13
N ARG A 320 2.51 -23.40 3.29
CA ARG A 320 2.05 -23.94 4.58
C ARG A 320 3.14 -24.78 5.25
N LYS A 321 3.81 -25.63 4.48
CA LYS A 321 4.93 -26.44 4.98
C LYS A 321 6.10 -25.59 5.45
N VAL A 322 6.52 -24.58 4.66
CA VAL A 322 7.59 -23.64 5.07
C VAL A 322 7.20 -22.89 6.33
N ALA A 323 5.94 -22.44 6.44
CA ALA A 323 5.44 -21.77 7.65
C ALA A 323 5.57 -22.65 8.89
N ALA A 324 5.16 -23.91 8.79
CA ALA A 324 5.25 -24.90 9.88
C ALA A 324 6.70 -25.21 10.24
N GLU A 325 7.56 -25.53 9.26
CA GLU A 325 8.97 -25.88 9.47
C GLU A 325 9.76 -24.74 10.13
N MET A 326 9.53 -23.52 9.67
CA MET A 326 10.24 -22.34 10.17
C MET A 326 9.51 -21.65 11.33
N LYS A 327 8.36 -22.16 11.78
CA LYS A 327 7.50 -21.54 12.80
C LYS A 327 7.23 -20.07 12.47
N VAL A 328 6.78 -19.80 11.24
CA VAL A 328 6.39 -18.50 10.75
C VAL A 328 4.87 -18.42 10.77
N PRO A 329 4.31 -17.32 11.25
CA PRO A 329 2.87 -17.07 11.13
C PRO A 329 2.40 -17.13 9.67
N LEU A 330 1.24 -17.74 9.45
CA LEU A 330 0.63 -17.92 8.14
C LEU A 330 -0.81 -17.43 8.14
N ILE A 331 -1.14 -16.56 7.18
CA ILE A 331 -2.52 -16.20 6.84
C ILE A 331 -2.91 -17.01 5.60
N ASP A 332 -3.86 -17.89 5.73
CA ASP A 332 -4.27 -18.79 4.65
C ASP A 332 -5.34 -18.15 3.75
N VAL A 333 -4.92 -17.16 2.97
CA VAL A 333 -5.82 -16.43 2.07
C VAL A 333 -6.34 -17.30 0.94
N THR A 334 -5.62 -18.36 0.52
CA THR A 334 -6.14 -19.33 -0.47
C THR A 334 -7.45 -19.96 0.03
N ASN A 335 -7.45 -20.49 1.26
CA ASN A 335 -8.67 -21.09 1.83
C ASN A 335 -9.78 -20.05 2.08
N MET A 336 -9.41 -18.84 2.54
CA MET A 336 -10.38 -17.77 2.79
C MET A 336 -11.05 -17.30 1.49
N THR A 337 -10.27 -17.11 0.42
CA THR A 337 -10.80 -16.68 -0.87
C THR A 337 -11.56 -17.79 -1.58
N THR A 338 -11.18 -19.07 -1.40
CA THR A 338 -12.00 -20.21 -1.85
C THR A 338 -13.40 -20.13 -1.22
N ALA A 339 -13.49 -20.08 0.11
CA ALA A 339 -14.78 -19.99 0.81
C ALA A 339 -15.59 -18.75 0.38
N MET A 340 -14.92 -17.62 0.16
CA MET A 340 -15.54 -16.36 -0.25
C MET A 340 -16.16 -16.47 -1.65
N TYR A 341 -15.40 -16.97 -2.64
CA TYR A 341 -15.90 -17.05 -4.02
C TYR A 341 -16.98 -18.11 -4.16
N GLU A 342 -16.86 -19.26 -3.49
CA GLU A 342 -17.91 -20.28 -3.45
C GLU A 342 -19.19 -19.76 -2.80
N SER A 343 -19.09 -18.93 -1.78
CA SER A 343 -20.26 -18.30 -1.15
C SER A 343 -20.98 -17.31 -2.07
N TRP A 344 -20.28 -16.59 -2.93
CA TRP A 344 -20.90 -15.78 -3.98
C TRP A 344 -21.42 -16.61 -5.15
N GLY A 345 -20.81 -17.76 -5.41
CA GLY A 345 -21.06 -18.57 -6.61
C GLY A 345 -20.46 -17.95 -7.88
N ASP A 346 -20.56 -18.70 -8.99
CA ASP A 346 -19.89 -18.33 -10.25
C ASP A 346 -20.33 -16.95 -10.76
N GLU A 347 -21.62 -16.66 -10.85
CA GLU A 347 -22.10 -15.41 -11.46
C GLU A 347 -21.81 -14.16 -10.59
N LEU A 348 -22.13 -14.22 -9.30
CA LEU A 348 -21.96 -13.05 -8.44
C LEU A 348 -20.47 -12.74 -8.19
N SER A 349 -19.62 -13.75 -8.08
CA SER A 349 -18.17 -13.55 -7.88
C SER A 349 -17.51 -12.77 -9.01
N LYS A 350 -18.05 -12.76 -10.25
CA LYS A 350 -17.55 -11.89 -11.33
C LYS A 350 -17.50 -10.42 -10.95
N LYS A 351 -18.39 -9.97 -10.04
CA LYS A 351 -18.44 -8.59 -9.55
C LYS A 351 -17.25 -8.20 -8.66
N ALA A 352 -16.51 -9.18 -8.15
CA ALA A 352 -15.28 -8.96 -7.39
C ALA A 352 -14.02 -8.91 -8.29
N PHE A 353 -14.15 -9.31 -9.53
CA PHE A 353 -13.06 -9.37 -10.52
C PHE A 353 -13.29 -8.37 -11.67
N VAL A 354 -12.30 -8.25 -12.54
CA VAL A 354 -12.40 -7.33 -13.67
C VAL A 354 -13.19 -7.98 -14.81
N PHE A 355 -14.50 -7.90 -14.70
CA PHE A 355 -15.48 -8.33 -15.70
C PHE A 355 -16.35 -7.15 -16.10
N TYR A 356 -16.11 -6.59 -17.28
CA TYR A 356 -16.83 -5.41 -17.78
C TYR A 356 -17.19 -5.58 -19.26
N PRO A 357 -18.41 -5.26 -19.68
CA PRO A 357 -18.76 -5.21 -21.10
C PRO A 357 -17.85 -4.28 -21.89
N ALA A 358 -17.79 -4.48 -23.19
CA ALA A 358 -17.12 -3.53 -24.09
C ALA A 358 -17.72 -2.12 -23.91
N ASN A 359 -16.91 -1.10 -24.11
CA ASN A 359 -17.29 0.33 -23.99
C ASN A 359 -17.76 0.75 -22.60
N THR A 360 -17.38 0.04 -21.53
CA THR A 360 -17.60 0.48 -20.14
C THR A 360 -16.64 1.62 -19.78
N PHE A 361 -15.41 1.57 -20.26
CA PHE A 361 -14.38 2.58 -20.02
C PHE A 361 -13.96 3.28 -21.32
N PRO A 362 -13.40 4.48 -21.27
CA PRO A 362 -12.84 5.13 -22.44
C PRO A 362 -11.83 4.23 -23.18
N ASN A 363 -11.93 4.19 -24.51
CA ASN A 363 -11.06 3.40 -25.40
C ASN A 363 -11.04 1.88 -25.14
N GLN A 364 -12.03 1.35 -24.45
CA GLN A 364 -12.17 -0.09 -24.20
C GLN A 364 -13.12 -0.72 -25.23
N GLU A 365 -12.61 -1.13 -26.37
CA GLU A 365 -13.39 -1.72 -27.48
C GLU A 365 -13.85 -3.16 -27.21
N LYS A 366 -13.15 -3.88 -26.34
CA LYS A 366 -13.41 -5.30 -26.02
C LYS A 366 -13.86 -5.46 -24.57
N ALA A 367 -14.71 -6.47 -24.33
CA ALA A 367 -15.06 -6.84 -22.96
C ALA A 367 -13.81 -7.26 -22.16
N LEU A 368 -13.75 -6.88 -20.90
CA LEU A 368 -12.78 -7.37 -19.94
C LEU A 368 -13.34 -8.61 -19.23
N ALA A 369 -12.53 -9.67 -19.14
CA ALA A 369 -12.90 -10.92 -18.48
C ALA A 369 -11.63 -11.51 -17.84
N ASP A 370 -11.41 -11.19 -16.58
CA ASP A 370 -10.21 -11.60 -15.84
C ASP A 370 -10.60 -12.36 -14.58
N ASN A 371 -10.17 -13.61 -14.49
CA ASN A 371 -10.43 -14.50 -13.36
C ASN A 371 -9.36 -14.44 -12.26
N THR A 372 -8.40 -13.53 -12.37
CA THR A 372 -7.27 -13.40 -11.44
C THR A 372 -7.26 -12.05 -10.74
N HIS A 373 -7.42 -10.97 -11.52
CA HIS A 373 -7.28 -9.62 -10.98
C HIS A 373 -8.63 -9.06 -10.51
N PHE A 374 -8.59 -8.43 -9.36
CA PHE A 374 -9.76 -7.84 -8.69
C PHE A 374 -10.09 -6.46 -9.25
N CYS A 375 -11.37 -6.10 -9.18
CA CYS A 375 -11.79 -4.71 -9.11
C CYS A 375 -11.63 -4.18 -7.67
N SER A 376 -11.89 -2.89 -7.44
CA SER A 376 -11.76 -2.26 -6.12
C SER A 376 -12.60 -2.95 -5.03
N PHE A 377 -13.82 -3.42 -5.36
CA PHE A 377 -14.66 -4.19 -4.44
C PHE A 377 -14.00 -5.50 -4.02
N GLY A 378 -13.59 -6.34 -4.98
CA GLY A 378 -12.98 -7.64 -4.69
C GLY A 378 -11.67 -7.51 -3.92
N ALA A 379 -10.83 -6.53 -4.30
CA ALA A 379 -9.58 -6.23 -3.61
C ALA A 379 -9.81 -5.84 -2.14
N ASN A 380 -10.86 -5.06 -1.86
CA ASN A 380 -11.25 -4.70 -0.50
C ASN A 380 -11.73 -5.91 0.31
N GLU A 381 -12.49 -6.83 -0.30
CA GLU A 381 -12.92 -8.06 0.38
C GLU A 381 -11.74 -8.97 0.73
N VAL A 382 -10.73 -9.09 -0.16
CA VAL A 382 -9.48 -9.79 0.16
C VAL A 382 -8.71 -9.08 1.28
N ALA A 383 -8.67 -7.74 1.30
CA ALA A 383 -8.07 -7.01 2.42
C ALA A 383 -8.73 -7.34 3.77
N LYS A 384 -10.06 -7.54 3.79
CA LYS A 384 -10.78 -8.01 5.00
C LYS A 384 -10.36 -9.42 5.41
N CYS A 385 -10.10 -10.33 4.45
CA CYS A 385 -9.53 -11.64 4.76
C CYS A 385 -8.17 -11.51 5.46
N VAL A 386 -7.28 -10.67 4.95
CA VAL A 386 -5.96 -10.43 5.56
C VAL A 386 -6.10 -9.85 6.97
N VAL A 387 -6.99 -8.86 7.16
CA VAL A 387 -7.29 -8.27 8.48
C VAL A 387 -7.81 -9.34 9.46
N GLN A 388 -8.71 -10.20 9.02
CA GLN A 388 -9.22 -11.30 9.85
C GLN A 388 -8.11 -12.29 10.20
N GLY A 389 -7.28 -12.66 9.22
CA GLY A 389 -6.14 -13.55 9.47
C GLY A 389 -5.14 -12.99 10.48
N ILE A 390 -4.92 -11.68 10.51
CA ILE A 390 -4.10 -11.01 11.54
C ILE A 390 -4.74 -11.20 12.93
N ARG A 391 -6.06 -11.08 13.05
CA ARG A 391 -6.78 -11.29 14.31
C ARG A 391 -6.72 -12.75 14.77
N ASP A 392 -6.93 -13.69 13.86
CA ASP A 392 -6.95 -15.13 14.15
C ASP A 392 -5.58 -15.63 14.65
N LEU A 393 -4.51 -15.05 14.15
CA LEU A 393 -3.15 -15.35 14.59
C LEU A 393 -2.75 -14.65 15.90
N ASN A 394 -3.63 -13.79 16.42
CA ASN A 394 -3.41 -13.03 17.66
C ASN A 394 -2.06 -12.29 17.70
N PHE A 395 -1.69 -11.72 16.56
CA PHE A 395 -0.46 -10.93 16.43
C PHE A 395 -0.54 -9.63 17.22
N ASP A 396 0.62 -9.14 17.64
CA ASP A 396 0.71 -7.82 18.29
C ASP A 396 0.14 -6.71 17.40
N ILE A 397 0.33 -6.82 16.06
CA ILE A 397 -0.23 -5.88 15.08
C ILE A 397 -1.78 -5.89 15.05
N ALA A 398 -2.45 -6.91 15.56
CA ALA A 398 -3.92 -6.92 15.66
C ALA A 398 -4.47 -5.74 16.49
N LYS A 399 -3.67 -5.21 17.42
CA LYS A 399 -3.99 -4.01 18.20
C LYS A 399 -4.08 -2.74 17.34
N ASN A 400 -3.45 -2.77 16.17
CA ASN A 400 -3.44 -1.67 15.21
C ASN A 400 -4.60 -1.74 14.21
N ILE A 401 -5.50 -2.71 14.31
CA ILE A 401 -6.75 -2.72 13.56
C ILE A 401 -7.73 -1.78 14.26
N LYS A 402 -8.36 -0.87 13.51
CA LYS A 402 -9.37 0.06 14.04
C LYS A 402 -10.48 -0.71 14.77
N ILE A 403 -10.87 -0.22 15.93
CA ILE A 403 -11.93 -0.85 16.75
C ILE A 403 -13.29 -0.92 16.02
N THR A 404 -13.52 -0.04 15.07
CA THR A 404 -14.75 0.01 14.27
C THR A 404 -14.79 -1.05 13.18
N VAL A 405 -13.69 -1.75 12.91
CA VAL A 405 -13.65 -2.83 11.90
C VAL A 405 -14.25 -4.09 12.51
N ALA A 406 -15.37 -4.55 11.96
CA ALA A 406 -16.00 -5.79 12.37
C ALA A 406 -15.14 -7.02 12.05
N ASN A 407 -15.41 -8.13 12.73
CA ASN A 407 -14.89 -9.44 12.32
C ASN A 407 -15.45 -9.82 10.95
N TYR A 408 -14.63 -10.49 10.17
CA TYR A 408 -14.98 -10.89 8.82
C TYR A 408 -15.07 -12.41 8.69
N ASP A 409 -16.17 -12.88 8.14
CA ASP A 409 -16.38 -14.30 7.83
C ASP A 409 -16.37 -14.46 6.29
N PRO A 410 -15.34 -15.09 5.71
CA PRO A 410 -15.29 -15.32 4.26
C PRO A 410 -16.47 -16.12 3.69
N LYS A 411 -17.19 -16.86 4.53
CA LYS A 411 -18.43 -17.58 4.14
C LYS A 411 -19.66 -16.67 4.09
N LYS A 412 -19.52 -15.41 4.52
CA LYS A 412 -20.59 -14.40 4.49
C LYS A 412 -20.03 -13.08 3.95
N PRO A 413 -19.48 -13.09 2.73
CA PRO A 413 -18.85 -11.91 2.16
C PRO A 413 -19.90 -10.82 1.88
N SER A 414 -19.41 -9.56 1.80
CA SER A 414 -20.28 -8.43 1.46
C SER A 414 -20.90 -8.60 0.08
N GLN A 415 -22.05 -7.94 -0.12
CA GLN A 415 -22.66 -7.88 -1.44
C GLN A 415 -21.98 -6.78 -2.28
N PRO A 416 -21.78 -6.98 -3.59
CA PRO A 416 -21.18 -5.95 -4.45
C PRO A 416 -21.93 -4.60 -4.42
N SER A 417 -23.24 -4.62 -4.18
CA SER A 417 -24.08 -3.42 -4.04
C SER A 417 -23.77 -2.58 -2.80
N GLU A 418 -23.06 -3.13 -1.81
CA GLU A 418 -22.60 -2.42 -0.61
C GLU A 418 -21.31 -1.59 -0.85
N TRP A 419 -20.68 -1.76 -2.02
CA TRP A 419 -19.51 -1.02 -2.40
C TRP A 419 -19.90 0.29 -3.09
N THR A 420 -19.76 1.39 -2.38
CA THR A 420 -20.17 2.72 -2.80
C THR A 420 -18.98 3.69 -2.94
N VAL A 421 -17.76 3.19 -2.74
CA VAL A 421 -16.55 4.02 -2.86
C VAL A 421 -16.42 4.52 -4.30
N PRO A 422 -16.30 5.83 -4.51
CA PRO A 422 -16.16 6.40 -5.84
C PRO A 422 -14.90 5.89 -6.55
N ALA A 423 -15.04 5.62 -7.85
CA ALA A 423 -13.89 5.24 -8.67
C ALA A 423 -12.94 6.44 -8.91
N SER A 424 -11.66 6.16 -9.02
CA SER A 424 -10.67 7.13 -9.48
C SER A 424 -10.90 7.49 -10.95
N VAL A 425 -10.48 8.68 -11.33
CA VAL A 425 -10.52 9.13 -12.74
C VAL A 425 -9.37 8.57 -13.58
N ARG A 426 -8.39 7.94 -12.95
CA ARG A 426 -7.28 7.27 -13.63
C ARG A 426 -7.74 5.90 -14.11
N ILE A 427 -7.87 5.76 -15.42
CA ILE A 427 -8.39 4.55 -16.08
C ILE A 427 -7.31 3.98 -17.00
N GLU A 428 -7.04 2.70 -16.88
CA GLU A 428 -6.18 1.93 -17.78
C GLU A 428 -6.74 0.52 -17.90
N THR A 429 -7.14 0.14 -19.08
CA THR A 429 -7.80 -1.15 -19.32
C THR A 429 -6.86 -2.27 -19.76
N THR A 430 -5.58 -1.94 -19.96
CA THR A 430 -4.53 -2.94 -20.22
C THR A 430 -4.36 -3.83 -18.99
N LYS A 431 -4.40 -5.13 -19.22
CA LYS A 431 -4.24 -6.13 -18.16
C LYS A 431 -2.89 -5.96 -17.46
N PRO A 432 -2.85 -6.01 -16.11
CA PRO A 432 -1.59 -5.98 -15.38
C PRO A 432 -0.68 -7.14 -15.76
N ASP A 433 0.64 -6.90 -15.75
CA ASP A 433 1.65 -7.94 -16.00
C ASP A 433 1.44 -9.16 -15.09
N GLY A 434 1.76 -10.34 -15.62
CA GLY A 434 1.86 -11.54 -14.81
C GLY A 434 0.78 -12.60 -15.07
N ASN A 435 -0.12 -12.39 -16.03
CA ASN A 435 -1.11 -13.42 -16.39
C ASN A 435 -1.27 -13.58 -17.90
#